data_131554e58eff2280a3e1d86c7499bbc0
#
_entry.id   131554e58eff2280a3e1d86c7499bbc0
#
_cell.length_a   1.000
_cell.length_b   1.000
_cell.length_c   1.000
_cell.angle_alpha   90.00
_cell.angle_beta   90.00
_cell.angle_gamma   90.00
#
_symmetry.space_group_name_H-M   'P 1'
#
loop_
_entity.id
_entity.type
_entity.pdbx_description
1 polymer ?
#
loop_
_entity_poly.entity_id
_entity_poly.type
_entity_poly.pdbx_seq_one_letter_code
_entity_poly.pdbx_strand_id
1 'polypeptide(L)'
;YGPGTPLYVNDKTMCTLTVAGNDNAGRKVGLTAGHCGNVGDPVTSADSEQIGPTGTVVSKNEDLDYAVIEFGSKAKVSRSYNGVTVNQLGGGVKPGQQACKQGVATGKTCGITYQQAKKIQVNQVCAMMGDSGAPLLVNGRLIGSISGGFLPVNFPCRTPLQGPVHNPTAATNMDAVLADMNRRGGVGAGFTLPQD
;
A
#
# COMPACT_ATOMS: atom_id res chain seq x y z
N TYR A 1 6.94 1.19 -11.58
CA TYR A 1 6.22 1.18 -10.30
C TYR A 1 4.97 0.34 -10.41
N GLY A 2 4.77 -0.55 -9.46
CA GLY A 2 3.61 -1.41 -9.37
C GLY A 2 3.37 -1.87 -7.94
N PRO A 3 2.38 -2.74 -7.70
CA PRO A 3 2.05 -3.19 -6.36
C PRO A 3 3.23 -3.95 -5.74
N GLY A 4 3.64 -3.54 -4.55
CA GLY A 4 4.77 -4.16 -3.86
C GLY A 4 6.14 -3.56 -4.15
N THR A 5 6.24 -2.53 -4.99
CA THR A 5 7.52 -1.87 -5.28
C THR A 5 8.13 -1.33 -3.98
N PRO A 6 9.40 -1.65 -3.69
CA PRO A 6 10.07 -1.06 -2.53
C PRO A 6 10.40 0.40 -2.79
N LEU A 7 10.13 1.24 -1.79
CA LEU A 7 10.29 2.69 -1.89
C LEU A 7 11.23 3.20 -0.82
N TYR A 8 12.07 4.18 -1.18
CA TYR A 8 12.68 5.11 -0.23
C TYR A 8 11.92 6.42 -0.30
N VAL A 9 11.40 6.88 0.82
CA VAL A 9 10.76 8.17 0.94
C VAL A 9 11.72 9.10 1.69
N ASN A 10 12.06 10.23 1.06
CA ASN A 10 13.02 11.19 1.59
C ASN A 10 14.39 10.56 1.90
N ASP A 11 14.80 9.55 1.12
CA ASP A 11 16.07 8.79 1.26
C ASP A 11 16.29 8.14 2.64
N LYS A 12 15.26 8.07 3.48
CA LYS A 12 15.40 7.59 4.86
C LYS A 12 14.45 6.46 5.21
N THR A 13 13.20 6.55 4.76
CA THR A 13 12.15 5.63 5.17
C THR A 13 11.89 4.61 4.08
N MET A 14 12.04 3.33 4.41
CA MET A 14 11.70 2.23 3.52
C MET A 14 10.22 1.90 3.71
N CYS A 15 9.47 1.93 2.62
CA CYS A 15 8.06 1.53 2.58
C CYS A 15 7.77 0.72 1.32
N THR A 16 6.52 0.31 1.18
CA THR A 16 6.07 -0.48 0.04
C THR A 16 4.99 0.33 -0.71
N LEU A 17 5.05 0.32 -2.03
CA LEU A 17 4.01 0.92 -2.86
C LEU A 17 2.78 0.02 -2.86
N THR A 18 1.62 0.60 -2.58
CA THR A 18 0.35 -0.14 -2.59
C THR A 18 -0.06 -0.49 -4.01
N VAL A 19 -0.07 0.51 -4.88
CA VAL A 19 -0.54 0.41 -6.26
C VAL A 19 -0.07 1.63 -7.03
N ALA A 20 0.07 1.48 -8.32
CA ALA A 20 0.35 2.59 -9.24
C ALA A 20 -0.68 2.59 -10.37
N GLY A 21 -1.02 3.76 -10.86
CA GLY A 21 -2.00 3.92 -11.93
C GLY A 21 -2.09 5.36 -12.40
N ASN A 22 -3.28 5.74 -12.85
CA ASN A 22 -3.52 7.07 -13.41
C ASN A 22 -4.75 7.69 -12.73
N ASP A 23 -4.73 9.01 -12.56
CA ASP A 23 -5.90 9.73 -12.09
C ASP A 23 -6.75 10.25 -13.27
N ASN A 24 -7.83 11.00 -12.96
CA ASN A 24 -8.74 11.49 -13.99
C ASN A 24 -8.13 12.56 -14.90
N ALA A 25 -6.99 13.13 -14.52
CA ALA A 25 -6.25 14.07 -15.37
C ALA A 25 -5.12 13.38 -16.15
N GLY A 26 -5.01 12.05 -16.05
CA GLY A 26 -3.97 11.28 -16.75
C GLY A 26 -2.60 11.31 -16.08
N ARG A 27 -2.51 11.87 -14.86
CA ARG A 27 -1.24 11.88 -14.11
C ARG A 27 -0.90 10.48 -13.63
N LYS A 28 0.40 10.17 -13.60
CA LYS A 28 0.90 8.92 -13.02
C LYS A 28 0.92 9.04 -11.50
N VAL A 29 0.22 8.17 -10.82
CA VAL A 29 -0.04 8.27 -9.38
C VAL A 29 0.21 6.94 -8.70
N GLY A 30 0.74 6.98 -7.48
CA GLY A 30 0.88 5.81 -6.63
C GLY A 30 0.39 6.09 -5.23
N LEU A 31 0.20 5.02 -4.47
CA LEU A 31 -0.26 5.09 -3.08
C LEU A 31 0.71 4.33 -2.17
N THR A 32 0.90 4.85 -0.98
CA THR A 32 1.62 4.17 0.10
C THR A 32 1.00 4.57 1.44
N ALA A 33 1.55 4.09 2.55
CA ALA A 33 1.05 4.48 3.88
C ALA A 33 1.37 5.94 4.17
N GLY A 34 0.45 6.63 4.84
CA GLY A 34 0.62 8.06 5.14
C GLY A 34 1.78 8.35 6.08
N HIS A 35 2.07 7.45 7.02
CA HIS A 35 3.17 7.65 7.96
C HIS A 35 4.56 7.48 7.32
N CYS A 36 4.63 7.07 6.04
CA CYS A 36 5.90 6.88 5.34
C CYS A 36 6.62 8.19 5.02
N GLY A 37 5.89 9.30 4.90
CA GLY A 37 6.51 10.57 4.58
C GLY A 37 5.55 11.74 4.67
N ASN A 38 6.05 12.90 4.28
CA ASN A 38 5.31 14.16 4.30
C ASN A 38 5.16 14.72 2.90
N VAL A 39 4.18 15.59 2.71
CA VAL A 39 3.99 16.30 1.44
C VAL A 39 5.28 17.03 1.07
N GLY A 40 5.74 16.84 -0.17
CA GLY A 40 6.99 17.40 -0.67
C GLY A 40 8.16 16.43 -0.65
N ASP A 41 8.05 15.31 0.06
CA ASP A 41 9.15 14.35 0.14
C ASP A 41 9.38 13.64 -1.20
N PRO A 42 10.65 13.50 -1.62
CA PRO A 42 10.96 12.76 -2.84
C PRO A 42 10.81 11.25 -2.62
N VAL A 43 10.41 10.55 -3.68
CA VAL A 43 10.21 9.10 -3.67
C VAL A 43 11.11 8.46 -4.71
N THR A 44 11.87 7.46 -4.29
CA THR A 44 12.79 6.70 -5.14
C THR A 44 12.40 5.22 -5.10
N SER A 45 12.41 4.56 -6.26
CA SER A 45 12.30 3.10 -6.28
C SER A 45 13.60 2.50 -5.74
N ALA A 46 13.50 1.68 -4.71
CA ALA A 46 14.68 1.02 -4.15
C ALA A 46 15.30 0.04 -5.14
N ASP A 47 14.52 -0.52 -6.07
CA ASP A 47 15.01 -1.40 -7.12
C ASP A 47 15.73 -0.67 -8.26
N SER A 48 15.58 0.63 -8.32
CA SER A 48 16.19 1.49 -9.35
C SER A 48 16.81 2.73 -8.72
N GLU A 49 17.47 2.54 -7.60
CA GLU A 49 18.01 3.62 -6.76
C GLU A 49 18.98 4.53 -7.53
N GLN A 50 19.73 3.98 -8.48
CA GLN A 50 20.67 4.72 -9.30
C GLN A 50 20.01 5.78 -10.20
N ILE A 51 18.72 5.65 -10.48
CA ILE A 51 17.96 6.63 -11.26
C ILE A 51 17.64 7.86 -10.41
N GLY A 52 17.58 7.70 -9.08
CA GLY A 52 17.21 8.75 -8.16
C GLY A 52 15.71 8.93 -8.02
N PRO A 53 15.27 10.06 -7.43
CA PRO A 53 13.84 10.31 -7.22
C PRO A 53 13.06 10.41 -8.53
N THR A 54 11.95 9.69 -8.60
CA THR A 54 11.05 9.70 -9.76
C THR A 54 9.62 10.05 -9.37
N GLY A 55 9.37 10.36 -8.10
CA GLY A 55 8.07 10.77 -7.61
C GLY A 55 8.18 11.70 -6.41
N THR A 56 7.05 12.27 -6.03
CA THR A 56 6.94 13.19 -4.90
C THR A 56 5.63 12.93 -4.17
N VAL A 57 5.68 12.93 -2.84
CA VAL A 57 4.46 12.87 -2.02
C VAL A 57 3.72 14.20 -2.18
N VAL A 58 2.49 14.16 -2.68
CA VAL A 58 1.72 15.39 -2.97
C VAL A 58 0.50 15.57 -2.09
N SER A 59 0.06 14.51 -1.39
CA SER A 59 -1.11 14.55 -0.52
C SER A 59 -1.01 13.40 0.47
N LYS A 60 -1.62 13.56 1.65
CA LYS A 60 -1.76 12.46 2.59
C LYS A 60 -2.94 12.66 3.50
N ASN A 61 -3.43 11.56 4.08
CA ASN A 61 -4.49 11.54 5.06
C ASN A 61 -4.00 10.73 6.28
N GLU A 62 -3.78 11.40 7.40
CA GLU A 62 -3.26 10.74 8.60
C GLU A 62 -4.30 9.81 9.26
N ASP A 63 -5.58 10.15 9.16
CA ASP A 63 -6.65 9.33 9.73
C ASP A 63 -6.76 7.97 9.01
N LEU A 64 -6.71 7.97 7.68
CA LEU A 64 -6.75 6.77 6.85
C LEU A 64 -5.36 6.17 6.60
N ASP A 65 -4.31 6.86 7.00
CA ASP A 65 -2.91 6.44 6.83
C ASP A 65 -2.58 6.07 5.39
N TYR A 66 -2.90 6.99 4.45
CA TYR A 66 -2.44 6.84 3.08
C TYR A 66 -1.78 8.13 2.59
N ALA A 67 -0.89 7.98 1.62
CA ALA A 67 -0.23 9.09 0.94
C ALA A 67 -0.34 8.88 -0.56
N VAL A 68 -0.48 9.99 -1.28
CA VAL A 68 -0.55 10.03 -2.74
C VAL A 68 0.80 10.51 -3.27
N ILE A 69 1.35 9.73 -4.21
CA ILE A 69 2.61 10.04 -4.87
C ILE A 69 2.29 10.41 -6.31
N GLU A 70 2.80 11.53 -6.77
CA GLU A 70 2.77 11.88 -8.19
C GLU A 70 4.12 11.51 -8.80
N PHE A 71 4.12 10.69 -9.85
CA PHE A 71 5.32 10.27 -10.54
C PHE A 71 5.63 11.19 -11.71
N GLY A 72 6.92 11.36 -11.97
CA GLY A 72 7.41 12.14 -13.12
C GLY A 72 7.43 11.35 -14.42
N SER A 73 7.90 12.00 -15.48
CA SER A 73 7.90 11.43 -16.84
C SER A 73 8.79 10.20 -16.99
N LYS A 74 9.81 10.05 -16.15
CA LYS A 74 10.72 8.89 -16.19
C LYS A 74 10.13 7.64 -15.58
N ALA A 75 9.06 7.75 -14.78
CA ALA A 75 8.43 6.62 -14.13
C ALA A 75 7.47 5.92 -15.09
N LYS A 76 7.40 4.61 -14.96
CA LYS A 76 6.38 3.78 -15.62
C LYS A 76 5.49 3.20 -14.55
N VAL A 77 4.19 3.18 -14.79
CA VAL A 77 3.21 2.59 -13.88
C VAL A 77 2.66 1.30 -14.48
N SER A 78 2.52 0.29 -13.63
CA SER A 78 2.05 -1.04 -14.05
C SER A 78 1.12 -1.60 -12.96
N ARG A 79 0.15 -2.42 -13.38
CA ARG A 79 -0.67 -3.15 -12.42
C ARG A 79 0.03 -4.41 -11.89
N SER A 80 1.19 -4.73 -12.41
CA SER A 80 1.97 -5.91 -12.03
C SER A 80 3.37 -5.51 -11.61
N TYR A 81 3.88 -6.18 -10.57
CA TYR A 81 5.25 -6.04 -10.13
C TYR A 81 5.67 -7.31 -9.41
N ASN A 82 6.81 -7.87 -9.82
CA ASN A 82 7.45 -9.00 -9.13
C ASN A 82 6.50 -10.19 -8.90
N GLY A 83 5.68 -10.50 -9.89
CA GLY A 83 4.75 -11.62 -9.84
C GLY A 83 3.40 -11.31 -9.17
N VAL A 84 3.20 -10.09 -8.71
CA VAL A 84 1.93 -9.66 -8.09
C VAL A 84 1.19 -8.77 -9.08
N THR A 85 -0.08 -9.09 -9.34
CA THR A 85 -0.93 -8.33 -10.25
C THR A 85 -2.21 -7.90 -9.54
N VAL A 86 -2.56 -6.62 -9.69
CA VAL A 86 -3.84 -6.08 -9.24
C VAL A 86 -4.78 -6.04 -10.44
N ASN A 87 -5.88 -6.80 -10.37
CA ASN A 87 -6.88 -6.87 -11.44
C ASN A 87 -8.06 -5.93 -11.21
N GLN A 88 -8.40 -5.68 -9.94
CA GLN A 88 -9.51 -4.82 -9.54
C GLN A 88 -9.15 -4.04 -8.29
N LEU A 89 -9.80 -2.88 -8.12
CA LEU A 89 -9.65 -2.04 -6.94
C LEU A 89 -10.89 -2.16 -6.05
N GLY A 90 -10.65 -2.29 -4.74
CA GLY A 90 -11.71 -2.20 -3.74
C GLY A 90 -12.47 -3.48 -3.51
N GLY A 91 -13.54 -3.35 -2.77
CA GLY A 91 -14.36 -4.47 -2.29
C GLY A 91 -13.99 -4.86 -0.87
N GLY A 92 -14.92 -5.55 -0.21
CA GLY A 92 -14.72 -5.99 1.16
C GLY A 92 -14.14 -7.40 1.23
N VAL A 93 -13.79 -7.78 2.45
CA VAL A 93 -13.37 -9.14 2.79
C VAL A 93 -14.17 -9.56 4.01
N LYS A 94 -14.55 -10.83 4.07
CA LYS A 94 -15.34 -11.36 5.20
C LYS A 94 -14.43 -11.87 6.30
N PRO A 95 -14.85 -11.77 7.58
CA PRO A 95 -14.14 -12.45 8.67
C PRO A 95 -13.95 -13.93 8.36
N GLY A 96 -12.74 -14.44 8.61
CA GLY A 96 -12.36 -15.81 8.30
C GLY A 96 -11.81 -16.01 6.89
N GLN A 97 -11.98 -15.04 5.99
CA GLN A 97 -11.44 -15.12 4.64
C GLN A 97 -9.95 -14.83 4.65
N GLN A 98 -9.18 -15.57 3.87
CA GLN A 98 -7.74 -15.36 3.75
C GLN A 98 -7.44 -14.20 2.83
N ALA A 99 -6.50 -13.35 3.25
CA ALA A 99 -5.94 -12.27 2.44
C ALA A 99 -4.42 -12.39 2.42
N CYS A 100 -3.79 -11.88 1.38
CA CYS A 100 -2.33 -11.92 1.23
C CYS A 100 -1.79 -10.51 0.95
N LYS A 101 -0.59 -10.23 1.47
CA LYS A 101 0.10 -8.97 1.18
C LYS A 101 1.43 -9.25 0.52
N GLN A 102 1.98 -8.24 -0.19
CA GLN A 102 3.32 -8.27 -0.76
C GLN A 102 4.08 -7.03 -0.29
N GLY A 103 5.03 -7.22 0.64
CA GLY A 103 5.78 -6.13 1.24
C GLY A 103 7.29 -6.30 1.12
N VAL A 104 8.00 -5.22 1.34
CA VAL A 104 9.46 -5.18 1.21
C VAL A 104 10.15 -6.02 2.30
N ALA A 105 9.66 -5.93 3.53
CA ALA A 105 10.35 -6.52 4.68
C ALA A 105 10.12 -8.02 4.80
N THR A 106 8.88 -8.48 4.61
CA THR A 106 8.52 -9.90 4.84
C THR A 106 7.98 -10.61 3.60
N GLY A 107 8.01 -9.96 2.43
CA GLY A 107 7.59 -10.55 1.17
C GLY A 107 6.10 -10.85 1.14
N LYS A 108 5.74 -11.96 0.49
CA LYS A 108 4.36 -12.41 0.41
C LYS A 108 4.00 -13.20 1.66
N THR A 109 3.03 -12.71 2.42
CA THR A 109 2.49 -13.41 3.59
C THR A 109 0.98 -13.35 3.54
N CYS A 110 0.34 -14.41 4.04
CA CYS A 110 -1.12 -14.53 4.05
C CYS A 110 -1.60 -14.77 5.47
N GLY A 111 -2.86 -14.39 5.72
CA GLY A 111 -3.49 -14.60 7.01
C GLY A 111 -4.99 -14.44 6.90
N ILE A 112 -5.71 -14.93 7.91
CA ILE A 112 -7.16 -14.78 7.96
C ILE A 112 -7.54 -13.37 8.39
N THR A 113 -8.69 -12.91 7.90
CA THR A 113 -9.29 -11.66 8.32
C THR A 113 -10.09 -11.90 9.60
N TYR A 114 -9.85 -11.07 10.63
CA TYR A 114 -10.60 -11.14 11.87
C TYR A 114 -11.81 -10.24 11.85
N GLN A 115 -11.64 -9.02 11.32
CA GLN A 115 -12.66 -7.99 11.40
C GLN A 115 -12.56 -7.09 10.17
N GLN A 116 -13.72 -6.71 9.65
CA GLN A 116 -13.86 -5.74 8.55
C GLN A 116 -14.71 -4.60 9.06
N ALA A 117 -14.15 -3.40 9.13
CA ALA A 117 -14.85 -2.17 9.47
C ALA A 117 -14.89 -1.25 8.26
N LYS A 118 -15.40 -0.03 8.43
CA LYS A 118 -15.58 0.90 7.31
C LYS A 118 -14.26 1.46 6.78
N LYS A 119 -13.35 1.81 7.69
CA LYS A 119 -12.05 2.42 7.34
C LYS A 119 -10.91 1.42 7.36
N ILE A 120 -10.94 0.47 8.29
CA ILE A 120 -9.84 -0.48 8.51
C ILE A 120 -10.36 -1.90 8.58
N GLN A 121 -9.45 -2.83 8.38
CA GLN A 121 -9.65 -4.23 8.65
C GLN A 121 -8.49 -4.78 9.48
N VAL A 122 -8.72 -5.86 10.19
CA VAL A 122 -7.72 -6.53 11.04
C VAL A 122 -7.54 -7.96 10.54
N ASN A 123 -6.29 -8.35 10.34
CA ASN A 123 -5.96 -9.66 9.81
C ASN A 123 -4.67 -10.19 10.45
N GLN A 124 -4.31 -11.44 10.12
CA GLN A 124 -3.15 -12.11 10.68
C GLN A 124 -1.99 -12.23 9.67
N VAL A 125 -1.92 -11.37 8.65
CA VAL A 125 -0.76 -11.37 7.78
C VAL A 125 0.47 -10.93 8.57
N CYS A 126 1.63 -11.48 8.21
CA CYS A 126 2.89 -11.07 8.82
C CYS A 126 3.36 -9.77 8.16
N ALA A 127 3.52 -8.73 8.96
CA ALA A 127 4.01 -7.44 8.47
C ALA A 127 4.93 -6.81 9.51
N MET A 128 5.99 -6.18 9.04
CA MET A 128 6.96 -5.44 9.87
C MET A 128 7.28 -4.09 9.24
N MET A 129 8.16 -3.34 9.90
CA MET A 129 8.67 -2.07 9.36
C MET A 129 9.22 -2.30 7.95
N GLY A 130 8.82 -1.45 7.01
CA GLY A 130 9.11 -1.60 5.58
C GLY A 130 7.93 -2.15 4.79
N ASP A 131 7.05 -2.93 5.43
CA ASP A 131 5.82 -3.43 4.79
C ASP A 131 4.69 -2.39 4.79
N SER A 132 4.88 -1.23 5.44
CA SER A 132 3.90 -0.15 5.42
C SER A 132 3.57 0.27 4.00
N GLY A 133 2.29 0.32 3.68
CA GLY A 133 1.80 0.59 2.33
C GLY A 133 1.64 -0.65 1.46
N ALA A 134 2.07 -1.83 1.92
CA ALA A 134 1.98 -3.05 1.12
C ALA A 134 0.54 -3.33 0.68
N PRO A 135 0.35 -3.79 -0.57
CA PRO A 135 -0.98 -4.14 -1.05
C PRO A 135 -1.50 -5.39 -0.35
N LEU A 136 -2.75 -5.33 0.09
CA LEU A 136 -3.48 -6.46 0.64
C LEU A 136 -4.49 -6.94 -0.41
N LEU A 137 -4.40 -8.21 -0.79
CA LEU A 137 -5.09 -8.75 -1.95
C LEU A 137 -5.93 -9.98 -1.59
N VAL A 138 -7.08 -10.09 -2.24
CA VAL A 138 -7.91 -11.29 -2.27
C VAL A 138 -8.22 -11.59 -3.73
N ASN A 139 -7.66 -12.68 -4.27
CA ASN A 139 -7.88 -13.12 -5.66
C ASN A 139 -7.61 -12.00 -6.70
N GLY A 140 -6.50 -11.28 -6.56
CA GLY A 140 -6.13 -10.21 -7.48
C GLY A 140 -6.88 -8.90 -7.26
N ARG A 141 -7.78 -8.84 -6.30
CA ARG A 141 -8.54 -7.65 -5.94
C ARG A 141 -7.83 -6.93 -4.80
N LEU A 142 -7.46 -5.68 -5.02
CA LEU A 142 -6.79 -4.86 -4.01
C LEU A 142 -7.82 -4.33 -3.02
N ILE A 143 -7.79 -4.87 -1.79
CA ILE A 143 -8.77 -4.54 -0.77
C ILE A 143 -8.23 -3.61 0.31
N GLY A 144 -6.92 -3.46 0.42
CA GLY A 144 -6.36 -2.60 1.46
C GLY A 144 -4.88 -2.33 1.32
N SER A 145 -4.39 -1.50 2.21
CA SER A 145 -2.99 -1.09 2.34
C SER A 145 -2.55 -1.31 3.78
N ILE A 146 -1.43 -1.97 3.98
CA ILE A 146 -0.92 -2.28 5.31
C ILE A 146 -0.57 -0.98 6.05
N SER A 147 -1.13 -0.81 7.24
CA SER A 147 -0.88 0.35 8.09
C SER A 147 0.08 0.02 9.24
N GLY A 148 -0.17 -1.05 10.00
CA GLY A 148 0.70 -1.44 11.10
C GLY A 148 0.06 -2.46 12.02
N GLY A 149 0.61 -2.62 13.23
CA GLY A 149 0.07 -3.50 14.24
C GLY A 149 -1.23 -2.95 14.83
N PHE A 150 -2.20 -3.82 15.08
CA PHE A 150 -3.50 -3.41 15.58
C PHE A 150 -3.50 -3.18 17.10
N LEU A 151 -2.85 -4.07 17.86
CA LEU A 151 -2.83 -3.98 19.32
C LEU A 151 -1.60 -3.21 19.80
N PRO A 152 -1.71 -2.46 20.91
CA PRO A 152 -0.58 -1.71 21.47
C PRO A 152 0.38 -2.61 22.25
N VAL A 153 0.51 -3.88 21.87
CA VAL A 153 1.40 -4.83 22.50
C VAL A 153 2.64 -5.03 21.62
N ASN A 154 3.79 -5.25 22.29
CA ASN A 154 5.05 -5.40 21.59
C ASN A 154 5.30 -6.87 21.23
N PHE A 155 4.53 -7.39 20.29
CA PHE A 155 4.67 -8.74 19.80
C PHE A 155 4.57 -8.76 18.27
N PRO A 156 5.49 -8.08 17.56
CA PRO A 156 5.41 -7.95 16.10
C PRO A 156 5.71 -9.26 15.40
N CYS A 157 5.27 -9.37 14.15
CA CYS A 157 5.74 -10.43 13.27
C CYS A 157 7.13 -10.05 12.76
N ARG A 158 8.14 -10.81 13.13
CA ARG A 158 9.51 -10.59 12.69
C ARG A 158 9.93 -11.50 11.55
N THR A 159 9.20 -12.61 11.39
CA THR A 159 9.42 -13.58 10.32
C THR A 159 8.13 -14.35 10.07
N PRO A 160 7.85 -14.71 8.81
CA PRO A 160 6.67 -15.52 8.48
C PRO A 160 6.65 -16.89 9.19
N LEU A 161 7.80 -17.37 9.66
CA LEU A 161 7.89 -18.64 10.38
C LEU A 161 7.20 -18.63 11.73
N GLN A 162 6.84 -17.46 12.26
CA GLN A 162 6.07 -17.36 13.50
C GLN A 162 4.64 -17.89 13.37
N GLY A 163 4.14 -18.04 12.14
CA GLY A 163 2.78 -18.45 11.91
C GLY A 163 1.80 -17.43 12.52
N PRO A 164 0.80 -17.89 13.32
CA PRO A 164 -0.17 -16.97 13.92
C PRO A 164 0.33 -16.29 15.20
N VAL A 165 1.57 -16.49 15.60
CA VAL A 165 2.11 -16.00 16.89
C VAL A 165 2.70 -14.61 16.71
N HIS A 166 1.85 -13.62 16.50
CA HIS A 166 2.22 -12.21 16.45
C HIS A 166 0.99 -11.32 16.58
N ASN A 167 1.24 -10.02 16.82
CA ASN A 167 0.20 -9.01 16.87
C ASN A 167 -0.56 -8.98 15.55
N PRO A 168 -1.90 -8.94 15.57
CA PRO A 168 -2.68 -8.74 14.34
C PRO A 168 -2.29 -7.45 13.62
N THR A 169 -2.44 -7.47 12.31
CA THR A 169 -2.08 -6.36 11.44
C THR A 169 -3.32 -5.58 11.05
N ALA A 170 -3.23 -4.26 11.12
CA ALA A 170 -4.26 -3.36 10.64
C ALA A 170 -3.94 -2.92 9.21
N ALA A 171 -4.97 -2.89 8.37
CA ALA A 171 -4.87 -2.38 7.01
C ALA A 171 -5.98 -1.37 6.77
N THR A 172 -5.67 -0.32 6.00
CA THR A 172 -6.67 0.65 5.57
C THR A 172 -7.44 0.09 4.38
N ASN A 173 -8.77 0.17 4.43
CA ASN A 173 -9.60 -0.34 3.33
C ASN A 173 -9.43 0.51 2.08
N MET A 174 -9.24 -0.14 0.94
CA MET A 174 -9.05 0.56 -0.34
C MET A 174 -10.28 1.37 -0.73
N ASP A 175 -11.49 0.87 -0.46
CA ASP A 175 -12.73 1.62 -0.74
C ASP A 175 -12.75 2.97 -0.02
N ALA A 176 -12.27 3.01 1.23
CA ALA A 176 -12.19 4.26 2.00
C ALA A 176 -11.17 5.22 1.40
N VAL A 177 -10.02 4.71 0.96
CA VAL A 177 -8.97 5.51 0.33
C VAL A 177 -9.47 6.12 -0.98
N LEU A 178 -10.08 5.31 -1.84
CA LEU A 178 -10.61 5.78 -3.13
C LEU A 178 -11.70 6.84 -2.94
N ALA A 179 -12.61 6.61 -2.00
CA ALA A 179 -13.68 7.57 -1.70
C ALA A 179 -13.11 8.90 -1.21
N ASP A 180 -12.10 8.87 -0.34
CA ASP A 180 -11.48 10.08 0.19
C ASP A 180 -10.73 10.86 -0.90
N MET A 181 -9.99 10.17 -1.77
CA MET A 181 -9.31 10.82 -2.89
C MET A 181 -10.30 11.49 -3.83
N ASN A 182 -11.42 10.82 -4.14
CA ASN A 182 -12.45 11.37 -5.02
C ASN A 182 -13.14 12.59 -4.38
N ARG A 183 -13.37 12.55 -3.08
CA ARG A 183 -13.97 13.67 -2.33
C ARG A 183 -13.05 14.90 -2.30
N ARG A 184 -11.74 14.68 -2.11
CA ARG A 184 -10.75 15.76 -2.07
C ARG A 184 -10.52 16.41 -3.43
N GLY A 185 -10.60 15.62 -4.50
CA GLY A 185 -10.23 16.07 -5.84
C GLY A 185 -8.71 16.23 -5.98
N GLY A 186 -8.27 16.81 -7.08
CA GLY A 186 -6.85 17.03 -7.34
C GLY A 186 -6.12 15.75 -7.72
N VAL A 187 -4.83 15.68 -7.38
CA VAL A 187 -4.00 14.53 -7.73
C VAL A 187 -4.52 13.28 -7.04
N GLY A 188 -4.77 12.23 -7.83
CA GLY A 188 -5.28 10.95 -7.35
C GLY A 188 -6.78 10.76 -7.53
N ALA A 189 -7.56 11.83 -7.68
CA ALA A 189 -9.00 11.70 -7.90
C ALA A 189 -9.29 10.96 -9.19
N GLY A 190 -10.26 10.04 -9.15
CA GLY A 190 -10.59 9.20 -10.30
C GLY A 190 -9.54 8.16 -10.61
N PHE A 191 -8.80 7.72 -9.60
CA PHE A 191 -7.71 6.74 -9.76
C PHE A 191 -8.20 5.46 -10.44
N THR A 192 -7.47 5.03 -11.46
CA THR A 192 -7.72 3.77 -12.18
C THR A 192 -6.41 3.02 -12.37
N LEU A 193 -6.53 1.71 -12.52
CA LEU A 193 -5.37 0.86 -12.84
C LEU A 193 -4.88 1.17 -14.25
N PRO A 194 -3.55 1.08 -14.48
CA PRO A 194 -3.03 1.17 -15.84
C PRO A 194 -3.46 -0.05 -16.65
N GLN A 195 -3.35 0.03 -17.97
CA GLN A 195 -3.76 -1.07 -18.83
C GLN A 195 -2.80 -2.27 -18.74
N ASP A 196 -1.59 -2.07 -18.27
CA ASP A 196 -0.60 -3.14 -18.12
C ASP A 196 -0.55 -3.67 -16.69
#